data_d0f7c1692ced43fb9cb504200f4693bf
#
_entry.id   d0f7c1692ced43fb9cb504200f4693bf
#
_cell.length_a   1.000
_cell.length_b   1.000
_cell.length_c   1.000
_cell.angle_alpha   90.00
_cell.angle_beta   90.00
_cell.angle_gamma   90.00
#
_symmetry.space_group_name_H-M   'P 1'
#
loop_
_entity.id
_entity.type
_entity.pdbx_description
1 polymer ?
#
loop_
_entity_poly.entity_id
_entity_poly.type
_entity_poly.pdbx_seq_one_letter_code
_entity_poly.pdbx_strand_id
1 'polypeptide(L)'
;MELKAKYEQRIEQAEAELRQVKNKILRISTLRVLLFAAGIIGTIYFYQAGTTTICLTIAVTFVPFLALVKYHNRLFFRKDWLETCIRVNSDELSALADNYEPFEDGKEFTNPAHRYSFDLDLFGRHSLFQALNRTCTSFGKEKLAEWLQNHLEIKEEIIQRQEATKELAAYSDFRETFRITGLLYKGATSDREEIKEWTEAPAYFSKKWWSRPLLGIVPGVNIVLAMLGVAGVIPMTWFGLAFGLFVIGSFGLIKPVSNLQRVYDKKLRILSIYAELISLIENREMNAPLLRHLKAEFGMDGKSTTHILKELSRELDKLDLRNNQLLYVLLEGSMFWQLRQVMRIEQWRHKYGKYLLHWLDVLGDIDALCSLATFAGNHPAYAYPAIAGNPFVFLAKDMGHPLMPARQCVTNDADIPSRPFFVIITGANMAGKSTYLRTIGVNYVLACTGCPVCCSSLEIYPAKLVTSLRTSDSLTDNESYFFAELKRLKQIIDRLNKGEELFIILDEILKGTNSMDKQKGSFALVRQLMELKTNGIIATHDLLLGKLIEYFPKEIRNYCFEADITNDELTFSYKLREGIAQNMNACFLMKKMGLIIND
;
A
#
# COMPACT_ATOMS: atom_id res chain seq x y z
N MET A 1 -2.70 -25.50 9.86
CA MET A 1 -1.41 -26.20 9.93
C MET A 1 -0.64 -26.13 8.60
N GLU A 2 -1.29 -26.41 7.48
CA GLU A 2 -0.65 -26.45 6.14
C GLU A 2 -0.06 -25.10 5.70
N LEU A 3 -0.77 -23.99 5.91
CA LEU A 3 -0.30 -22.65 5.52
C LEU A 3 0.93 -22.20 6.33
N LYS A 4 0.93 -22.46 7.64
CA LYS A 4 2.07 -22.16 8.52
C LYS A 4 3.31 -22.96 8.08
N ALA A 5 3.16 -24.25 7.83
CA ALA A 5 4.24 -25.11 7.35
C ALA A 5 4.83 -24.64 6.01
N LYS A 6 3.99 -24.09 5.12
CA LYS A 6 4.43 -23.51 3.84
C LYS A 6 5.38 -22.32 4.04
N TYR A 7 5.04 -21.38 4.93
CA TYR A 7 5.90 -20.22 5.22
C TYR A 7 7.19 -20.66 5.94
N GLU A 8 7.11 -21.58 6.91
CA GLU A 8 8.28 -22.13 7.60
C GLU A 8 9.24 -22.83 6.63
N GLN A 9 8.73 -23.67 5.75
CA GLN A 9 9.52 -24.32 4.70
C GLN A 9 10.21 -23.32 3.77
N ARG A 10 9.50 -22.23 3.41
CA ARG A 10 10.05 -21.18 2.56
C ARG A 10 11.21 -20.44 3.23
N ILE A 11 11.08 -20.15 4.52
CA ILE A 11 12.14 -19.54 5.34
C ILE A 11 13.35 -20.47 5.39
N GLU A 12 13.16 -21.74 5.70
CA GLU A 12 14.25 -22.72 5.81
C GLU A 12 15.03 -22.87 4.49
N GLN A 13 14.31 -22.94 3.37
CA GLN A 13 14.93 -22.97 2.03
C GLN A 13 15.75 -21.71 1.76
N ALA A 14 15.20 -20.54 2.06
CA ALA A 14 15.88 -19.26 1.86
C ALA A 14 17.11 -19.11 2.77
N GLU A 15 17.05 -19.54 4.01
CA GLU A 15 18.20 -19.55 4.94
C GLU A 15 19.32 -20.48 4.48
N ALA A 16 18.98 -21.68 4.01
CA ALA A 16 19.96 -22.63 3.49
C ALA A 16 20.70 -22.05 2.28
N GLU A 17 19.96 -21.44 1.35
CA GLU A 17 20.56 -20.78 0.18
C GLU A 17 21.39 -19.54 0.58
N LEU A 18 20.91 -18.75 1.54
CA LEU A 18 21.59 -17.56 2.05
C LEU A 18 22.97 -17.91 2.63
N ARG A 19 23.09 -19.00 3.39
CA ARG A 19 24.38 -19.51 3.90
C ARG A 19 25.35 -19.83 2.77
N GLN A 20 24.86 -20.48 1.70
CA GLN A 20 25.69 -20.77 0.53
C GLN A 20 26.15 -19.50 -0.19
N VAL A 21 25.24 -18.53 -0.39
CA VAL A 21 25.54 -17.25 -1.03
C VAL A 21 26.55 -16.44 -0.21
N LYS A 22 26.41 -16.36 1.11
CA LYS A 22 27.38 -15.71 2.01
C LYS A 22 28.77 -16.32 1.89
N ASN A 23 28.88 -17.64 1.84
CA ASN A 23 30.16 -18.32 1.64
C ASN A 23 30.77 -18.03 0.25
N LYS A 24 29.95 -17.97 -0.81
CA LYS A 24 30.41 -17.57 -2.14
C LYS A 24 30.92 -16.13 -2.16
N ILE A 25 30.21 -15.19 -1.50
CA ILE A 25 30.63 -13.80 -1.38
C ILE A 25 32.01 -13.68 -0.74
N LEU A 26 32.26 -14.40 0.38
CA LEU A 26 33.57 -14.40 1.03
C LEU A 26 34.68 -14.91 0.11
N ARG A 27 34.48 -16.05 -0.57
CA ARG A 27 35.46 -16.61 -1.51
C ARG A 27 35.76 -15.66 -2.66
N ILE A 28 34.75 -15.07 -3.28
CA ILE A 28 34.91 -14.12 -4.37
C ILE A 28 35.60 -12.81 -3.91
N SER A 29 35.27 -12.33 -2.70
CA SER A 29 35.93 -11.17 -2.10
C SER A 29 37.44 -11.41 -1.93
N THR A 30 37.81 -12.55 -1.36
CA THR A 30 39.23 -12.96 -1.20
C THR A 30 39.93 -13.08 -2.56
N LEU A 31 39.28 -13.74 -3.54
CA LEU A 31 39.85 -13.88 -4.89
C LEU A 31 40.08 -12.54 -5.58
N ARG A 32 39.17 -11.57 -5.41
CA ARG A 32 39.33 -10.20 -5.93
C ARG A 32 40.53 -9.48 -5.34
N VAL A 33 40.72 -9.59 -4.02
CA VAL A 33 41.88 -9.00 -3.34
C VAL A 33 43.19 -9.62 -3.84
N LEU A 34 43.23 -10.95 -3.95
CA LEU A 34 44.40 -11.66 -4.45
C LEU A 34 44.72 -11.29 -5.92
N LEU A 35 43.70 -11.19 -6.76
CA LEU A 35 43.87 -10.83 -8.18
C LEU A 35 44.36 -9.38 -8.34
N PHE A 36 43.84 -8.46 -7.53
CA PHE A 36 44.27 -7.06 -7.50
C PHE A 36 45.74 -6.93 -7.04
N ALA A 37 46.12 -7.64 -5.96
CA ALA A 37 47.47 -7.70 -5.45
C ALA A 37 48.43 -8.29 -6.50
N ALA A 38 48.05 -9.40 -7.17
CA ALA A 38 48.81 -10.01 -8.23
C ALA A 38 49.01 -9.05 -9.43
N GLY A 39 47.98 -8.25 -9.76
CA GLY A 39 48.09 -7.21 -10.78
C GLY A 39 49.12 -6.13 -10.44
N ILE A 40 49.15 -5.64 -9.21
CA ILE A 40 50.13 -4.66 -8.73
C ILE A 40 51.55 -5.26 -8.76
N ILE A 41 51.71 -6.42 -8.13
CA ILE A 41 53.01 -7.12 -8.05
C ILE A 41 53.55 -7.42 -9.48
N GLY A 42 52.68 -7.94 -10.36
CA GLY A 42 53.03 -8.23 -11.73
C GLY A 42 53.44 -6.98 -12.54
N THR A 43 52.74 -5.86 -12.34
CA THR A 43 53.08 -4.60 -12.99
C THR A 43 54.44 -4.07 -12.53
N ILE A 44 54.73 -4.17 -11.22
CA ILE A 44 56.04 -3.77 -10.64
C ILE A 44 57.15 -4.69 -11.17
N TYR A 45 56.92 -6.01 -11.16
CA TYR A 45 57.93 -7.00 -11.58
C TYR A 45 58.28 -6.86 -13.06
N PHE A 46 57.29 -6.65 -13.92
CA PHE A 46 57.50 -6.52 -15.38
C PHE A 46 57.73 -5.07 -15.83
N TYR A 47 58.00 -4.13 -14.93
CA TYR A 47 58.18 -2.71 -15.26
C TYR A 47 59.32 -2.49 -16.28
N GLN A 48 60.41 -3.28 -16.20
CA GLN A 48 61.56 -3.19 -17.13
C GLN A 48 61.41 -4.00 -18.41
N ALA A 49 60.35 -4.85 -18.52
CA ALA A 49 60.16 -5.75 -19.66
C ALA A 49 59.47 -5.12 -20.88
N GLY A 50 59.22 -3.79 -20.82
CA GLY A 50 58.60 -3.02 -21.89
C GLY A 50 57.08 -2.80 -21.73
N THR A 51 56.59 -1.76 -22.44
CA THR A 51 55.19 -1.30 -22.32
C THR A 51 54.17 -2.35 -22.72
N THR A 52 54.47 -3.19 -23.73
CA THR A 52 53.58 -4.25 -24.20
C THR A 52 53.33 -5.29 -23.12
N THR A 53 54.37 -5.69 -22.37
CA THR A 53 54.29 -6.66 -21.29
C THR A 53 53.49 -6.12 -20.11
N ILE A 54 53.65 -4.85 -19.77
CA ILE A 54 52.85 -4.15 -18.74
C ILE A 54 51.38 -4.13 -19.12
N CYS A 55 51.07 -3.70 -20.37
CA CYS A 55 49.68 -3.67 -20.86
C CYS A 55 49.02 -5.06 -20.84
N LEU A 56 49.78 -6.11 -21.22
CA LEU A 56 49.28 -7.49 -21.16
C LEU A 56 49.00 -7.93 -19.72
N THR A 57 49.92 -7.64 -18.79
CA THR A 57 49.76 -7.97 -17.36
C THR A 57 48.53 -7.28 -16.77
N ILE A 58 48.34 -6.00 -17.07
CA ILE A 58 47.13 -5.25 -16.64
C ILE A 58 45.88 -5.87 -17.26
N ALA A 59 45.87 -6.19 -18.54
CA ALA A 59 44.70 -6.78 -19.20
C ALA A 59 44.33 -8.14 -18.61
N VAL A 60 45.30 -9.03 -18.37
CA VAL A 60 45.13 -10.37 -17.83
C VAL A 60 44.62 -10.32 -16.38
N THR A 61 44.98 -9.32 -15.58
CA THR A 61 44.52 -9.20 -14.18
C THR A 61 43.26 -8.37 -14.06
N PHE A 62 43.12 -7.28 -14.77
CA PHE A 62 42.04 -6.32 -14.65
C PHE A 62 40.72 -6.81 -15.28
N VAL A 63 40.76 -7.50 -16.42
CA VAL A 63 39.55 -8.01 -17.08
C VAL A 63 38.84 -9.08 -16.20
N PRO A 64 39.52 -10.10 -15.65
CA PRO A 64 38.92 -11.02 -14.69
C PRO A 64 38.46 -10.31 -13.40
N PHE A 65 39.23 -9.30 -12.93
CA PHE A 65 38.82 -8.52 -11.78
C PHE A 65 37.46 -7.84 -12.00
N LEU A 66 37.25 -7.19 -13.14
CA LEU A 66 35.96 -6.59 -13.48
C LEU A 66 34.84 -7.61 -13.60
N ALA A 67 35.10 -8.78 -14.18
CA ALA A 67 34.14 -9.87 -14.24
C ALA A 67 33.74 -10.35 -12.83
N LEU A 68 34.73 -10.50 -11.93
CA LEU A 68 34.48 -10.85 -10.52
C LEU A 68 33.71 -9.74 -9.77
N VAL A 69 33.95 -8.46 -10.05
CA VAL A 69 33.17 -7.35 -9.49
C VAL A 69 31.71 -7.47 -9.90
N LYS A 70 31.45 -7.70 -11.19
CA LYS A 70 30.06 -7.86 -11.70
C LYS A 70 29.37 -9.08 -11.08
N TYR A 71 30.10 -10.20 -10.96
CA TYR A 71 29.57 -11.41 -10.31
C TYR A 71 29.31 -11.21 -8.82
N HIS A 72 30.21 -10.53 -8.11
CA HIS A 72 30.08 -10.18 -6.70
C HIS A 72 28.81 -9.33 -6.44
N ASN A 73 28.56 -8.32 -7.27
CA ASN A 73 27.36 -7.50 -7.15
C ASN A 73 26.06 -8.33 -7.35
N ARG A 74 26.07 -9.33 -8.26
CA ARG A 74 24.94 -10.25 -8.42
C ARG A 74 24.71 -11.11 -7.17
N LEU A 75 25.79 -11.54 -6.50
CA LEU A 75 25.68 -12.30 -5.26
C LEU A 75 25.14 -11.45 -4.11
N PHE A 76 25.51 -10.18 -4.02
CA PHE A 76 24.93 -9.24 -3.04
C PHE A 76 23.46 -9.03 -3.29
N PHE A 77 23.04 -8.80 -4.52
CA PHE A 77 21.64 -8.70 -4.88
C PHE A 77 20.85 -9.96 -4.49
N ARG A 78 21.41 -11.16 -4.77
CA ARG A 78 20.80 -12.44 -4.36
C ARG A 78 20.72 -12.58 -2.83
N LYS A 79 21.76 -12.15 -2.11
CA LYS A 79 21.75 -12.10 -0.65
C LYS A 79 20.61 -11.22 -0.12
N ASP A 80 20.52 -9.99 -0.61
CA ASP A 80 19.51 -9.03 -0.16
C ASP A 80 18.09 -9.53 -0.48
N TRP A 81 17.93 -10.19 -1.64
CA TRP A 81 16.68 -10.84 -2.04
C TRP A 81 16.28 -11.96 -1.05
N LEU A 82 17.23 -12.83 -0.67
CA LEU A 82 16.98 -13.94 0.27
C LEU A 82 16.69 -13.41 1.70
N GLU A 83 17.40 -12.40 2.15
CA GLU A 83 17.14 -11.76 3.45
C GLU A 83 15.75 -11.09 3.47
N THR A 84 15.32 -10.48 2.38
CA THR A 84 13.97 -9.92 2.24
C THR A 84 12.91 -11.02 2.16
N CYS A 85 13.18 -12.13 1.46
CA CYS A 85 12.31 -13.30 1.40
C CYS A 85 12.05 -13.89 2.80
N ILE A 86 13.10 -14.07 3.60
CA ILE A 86 13.00 -14.53 4.99
C ILE A 86 12.12 -13.58 5.80
N ARG A 87 12.37 -12.27 5.70
CA ARG A 87 11.59 -11.26 6.41
C ARG A 87 10.11 -11.29 6.01
N VAL A 88 9.79 -11.30 4.71
CA VAL A 88 8.41 -11.31 4.20
C VAL A 88 7.65 -12.53 4.73
N ASN A 89 8.26 -13.71 4.71
CA ASN A 89 7.61 -14.94 5.19
C ASN A 89 7.50 -14.96 6.73
N SER A 90 8.48 -14.40 7.46
CA SER A 90 8.41 -14.24 8.92
C SER A 90 7.31 -13.26 9.35
N ASP A 91 7.12 -12.16 8.60
CA ASP A 91 6.04 -11.21 8.83
C ASP A 91 4.67 -11.89 8.65
N GLU A 92 4.51 -12.76 7.63
CA GLU A 92 3.27 -13.51 7.42
C GLU A 92 3.03 -14.57 8.52
N LEU A 93 4.07 -15.20 9.05
CA LEU A 93 3.95 -16.07 10.22
C LEU A 93 3.47 -15.31 11.46
N SER A 94 3.95 -14.08 11.64
CA SER A 94 3.46 -13.18 12.70
C SER A 94 1.98 -12.86 12.51
N ALA A 95 1.57 -12.54 11.28
CA ALA A 95 0.16 -12.26 10.94
C ALA A 95 -0.76 -13.47 11.20
N LEU A 96 -0.30 -14.70 10.88
CA LEU A 96 -1.05 -15.93 11.20
C LEU A 96 -1.19 -16.20 12.71
N ALA A 97 -0.39 -15.52 13.53
CA ALA A 97 -0.49 -15.53 14.99
C ALA A 97 -1.22 -14.30 15.55
N ASP A 98 -2.00 -13.60 14.72
CA ASP A 98 -2.75 -12.38 15.05
C ASP A 98 -1.84 -11.20 15.49
N ASN A 99 -0.55 -11.23 15.12
CA ASN A 99 0.40 -10.16 15.39
C ASN A 99 0.72 -9.39 14.10
N TYR A 100 0.18 -8.18 13.99
CA TYR A 100 0.32 -7.30 12.84
C TYR A 100 1.37 -6.18 13.02
N GLU A 101 2.10 -6.16 14.13
CA GLU A 101 3.15 -5.15 14.42
C GLU A 101 4.21 -4.97 13.31
N PRO A 102 4.61 -5.99 12.52
CA PRO A 102 5.57 -5.80 11.43
C PRO A 102 5.06 -4.93 10.27
N PHE A 103 3.76 -4.67 10.18
CA PHE A 103 3.13 -3.94 9.08
C PHE A 103 2.84 -2.49 9.45
N GLU A 104 2.92 -1.61 8.46
CA GLU A 104 2.58 -0.20 8.64
C GLU A 104 1.09 -0.04 8.96
N ASP A 105 0.78 0.79 9.96
CA ASP A 105 -0.56 0.92 10.53
C ASP A 105 -1.46 1.96 9.84
N GLY A 106 -0.91 2.75 8.91
CA GLY A 106 -1.68 3.76 8.17
C GLY A 106 -2.22 4.91 9.03
N LYS A 107 -1.57 5.22 10.17
CA LYS A 107 -2.00 6.28 11.08
C LYS A 107 -2.16 7.64 10.39
N GLU A 108 -1.38 7.90 9.35
CA GLU A 108 -1.47 9.12 8.52
C GLU A 108 -2.81 9.29 7.80
N PHE A 109 -3.57 8.21 7.60
CA PHE A 109 -4.89 8.23 6.97
C PHE A 109 -6.04 8.37 7.98
N THR A 110 -5.73 8.50 9.27
CA THR A 110 -6.75 8.65 10.32
C THR A 110 -7.45 10.00 10.18
N ASN A 111 -8.78 9.97 10.01
CA ASN A 111 -9.62 11.15 9.91
C ASN A 111 -10.85 11.01 10.83
N PRO A 112 -10.89 11.74 11.97
CA PRO A 112 -12.01 11.68 12.91
C PRO A 112 -13.36 12.15 12.31
N ALA A 113 -13.32 13.01 11.29
CA ALA A 113 -14.51 13.51 10.61
C ALA A 113 -15.06 12.55 9.54
N HIS A 114 -14.35 11.47 9.26
CA HIS A 114 -14.77 10.50 8.25
C HIS A 114 -16.04 9.75 8.68
N ARG A 115 -16.88 9.42 7.70
CA ARG A 115 -18.23 8.83 7.90
C ARG A 115 -18.25 7.50 8.65
N TYR A 116 -17.14 6.71 8.68
CA TYR A 116 -17.05 5.42 9.39
C TYR A 116 -15.63 4.98 9.75
N SER A 117 -14.59 5.45 9.06
CA SER A 117 -13.25 4.88 9.21
C SER A 117 -12.66 5.02 10.61
N PHE A 118 -12.95 6.14 11.27
CA PHE A 118 -12.50 6.39 12.65
C PHE A 118 -13.27 5.53 13.67
N ASP A 119 -14.57 5.40 13.50
CA ASP A 119 -15.43 4.62 14.39
C ASP A 119 -15.12 3.11 14.34
N LEU A 120 -14.74 2.63 13.16
CA LEU A 120 -14.44 1.21 12.90
C LEU A 120 -12.98 0.84 13.11
N ASP A 121 -12.13 1.76 13.59
CA ASP A 121 -10.69 1.54 13.77
C ASP A 121 -10.02 1.02 12.49
N LEU A 122 -10.32 1.64 11.34
CA LEU A 122 -9.75 1.18 10.08
C LEU A 122 -8.26 1.53 9.94
N PHE A 123 -7.76 2.55 10.63
CA PHE A 123 -6.38 3.03 10.58
C PHE A 123 -5.78 3.18 11.98
N GLY A 124 -4.45 3.05 12.07
CA GLY A 124 -3.70 3.09 13.31
C GLY A 124 -3.33 1.69 13.81
N ARG A 125 -2.74 1.65 14.99
CA ARG A 125 -2.26 0.40 15.60
C ARG A 125 -3.40 -0.59 15.85
N HIS A 126 -3.20 -1.87 15.52
CA HIS A 126 -4.21 -2.94 15.60
C HIS A 126 -5.47 -2.68 14.77
N SER A 127 -5.32 -1.95 13.66
CA SER A 127 -6.41 -1.59 12.74
C SER A 127 -6.61 -2.62 11.63
N LEU A 128 -7.73 -2.48 10.91
CA LEU A 128 -8.00 -3.28 9.72
C LEU A 128 -6.94 -3.02 8.63
N PHE A 129 -6.54 -1.77 8.42
CA PHE A 129 -5.49 -1.42 7.48
C PHE A 129 -4.19 -2.16 7.79
N GLN A 130 -3.74 -2.16 9.05
CA GLN A 130 -2.53 -2.85 9.47
C GLN A 130 -2.61 -4.36 9.20
N ALA A 131 -3.76 -4.97 9.42
CA ALA A 131 -3.98 -6.39 9.15
C ALA A 131 -4.00 -6.71 7.66
N LEU A 132 -4.46 -5.79 6.81
CA LEU A 132 -4.51 -5.95 5.36
C LEU A 132 -3.21 -5.56 4.66
N ASN A 133 -2.51 -4.53 5.14
CA ASN A 133 -1.44 -3.86 4.41
C ASN A 133 -0.23 -4.76 4.16
N ARG A 134 -0.08 -5.14 2.89
CA ARG A 134 1.09 -5.85 2.33
C ARG A 134 1.71 -5.08 1.18
N THR A 135 1.30 -3.82 1.01
CA THR A 135 1.78 -2.99 -0.09
C THR A 135 3.27 -2.73 -0.01
N CYS A 136 3.91 -2.67 -1.14
CA CYS A 136 5.34 -2.41 -1.27
C CYS A 136 5.66 -1.09 -1.99
N THR A 137 4.62 -0.37 -2.45
CA THR A 137 4.73 0.94 -3.08
C THR A 137 3.90 1.98 -2.32
N SER A 138 4.28 3.27 -2.40
CA SER A 138 3.47 4.37 -1.85
C SER A 138 2.11 4.48 -2.54
N PHE A 139 2.08 4.28 -3.86
CA PHE A 139 0.84 4.29 -4.64
C PHE A 139 -0.13 3.17 -4.20
N GLY A 140 0.37 1.96 -3.96
CA GLY A 140 -0.44 0.85 -3.45
C GLY A 140 -0.96 1.10 -2.05
N LYS A 141 -0.14 1.68 -1.18
CA LYS A 141 -0.52 2.05 0.19
C LYS A 141 -1.64 3.09 0.21
N GLU A 142 -1.50 4.16 -0.58
CA GLU A 142 -2.53 5.19 -0.74
C GLU A 142 -3.82 4.61 -1.32
N LYS A 143 -3.71 3.74 -2.33
CA LYS A 143 -4.85 3.10 -2.98
C LYS A 143 -5.60 2.15 -2.02
N LEU A 144 -4.90 1.36 -1.23
CA LEU A 144 -5.51 0.50 -0.21
C LEU A 144 -6.26 1.33 0.84
N ALA A 145 -5.67 2.44 1.28
CA ALA A 145 -6.32 3.37 2.21
C ALA A 145 -7.56 4.01 1.59
N GLU A 146 -7.47 4.45 0.33
CA GLU A 146 -8.61 5.00 -0.43
C GLU A 146 -9.77 4.01 -0.51
N TRP A 147 -9.49 2.73 -0.82
CA TRP A 147 -10.54 1.70 -0.91
C TRP A 147 -11.22 1.40 0.42
N LEU A 148 -10.51 1.49 1.53
CA LEU A 148 -11.08 1.34 2.86
C LEU A 148 -11.90 2.57 3.31
N GLN A 149 -11.53 3.77 2.85
CA GLN A 149 -12.28 5.01 3.11
C GLN A 149 -13.47 5.16 2.17
N ASN A 150 -13.36 4.67 0.94
CA ASN A 150 -14.37 4.79 -0.11
C ASN A 150 -14.66 3.41 -0.70
N HIS A 151 -15.40 2.60 0.06
CA HIS A 151 -15.82 1.28 -0.41
C HIS A 151 -16.71 1.38 -1.65
N LEU A 152 -16.71 0.32 -2.46
CA LEU A 152 -17.55 0.25 -3.66
C LEU A 152 -19.03 0.18 -3.31
N GLU A 153 -19.86 0.80 -4.15
CA GLU A 153 -21.32 0.85 -4.04
C GLU A 153 -22.00 0.16 -5.25
N ILE A 154 -21.21 -0.28 -6.24
CA ILE A 154 -21.70 -0.92 -7.46
C ILE A 154 -21.41 -2.42 -7.40
N LYS A 155 -22.44 -3.22 -7.51
CA LYS A 155 -22.37 -4.69 -7.42
C LYS A 155 -21.34 -5.29 -8.37
N GLU A 156 -21.36 -4.88 -9.62
CA GLU A 156 -20.51 -5.41 -10.69
C GLU A 156 -19.02 -5.14 -10.39
N GLU A 157 -18.69 -3.96 -9.88
CA GLU A 157 -17.32 -3.59 -9.53
C GLU A 157 -16.81 -4.41 -8.33
N ILE A 158 -17.68 -4.65 -7.34
CA ILE A 158 -17.34 -5.50 -6.19
C ILE A 158 -17.04 -6.93 -6.66
N ILE A 159 -17.89 -7.49 -7.51
CA ILE A 159 -17.71 -8.85 -8.04
C ILE A 159 -16.42 -8.95 -8.85
N GLN A 160 -16.12 -7.98 -9.71
CA GLN A 160 -14.87 -7.96 -10.48
C GLN A 160 -13.65 -7.89 -9.56
N ARG A 161 -13.73 -7.12 -8.47
CA ARG A 161 -12.63 -7.04 -7.49
C ARG A 161 -12.50 -8.33 -6.67
N GLN A 162 -13.61 -9.00 -6.34
CA GLN A 162 -13.59 -10.33 -5.71
C GLN A 162 -12.90 -11.37 -6.61
N GLU A 163 -13.23 -11.39 -7.90
CA GLU A 163 -12.62 -12.32 -8.87
C GLU A 163 -11.11 -12.07 -8.98
N ALA A 164 -10.69 -10.80 -9.06
CA ALA A 164 -9.29 -10.42 -9.09
C ALA A 164 -8.56 -10.83 -7.81
N THR A 165 -9.18 -10.60 -6.64
CA THR A 165 -8.63 -10.99 -5.34
C THR A 165 -8.50 -12.50 -5.21
N LYS A 166 -9.50 -13.28 -5.65
CA LYS A 166 -9.48 -14.75 -5.68
C LYS A 166 -8.36 -15.29 -6.56
N GLU A 167 -8.21 -14.75 -7.78
CA GLU A 167 -7.16 -15.18 -8.69
C GLU A 167 -5.77 -14.90 -8.12
N LEU A 168 -5.53 -13.68 -7.65
CA LEU A 168 -4.26 -13.32 -7.04
C LEU A 168 -3.99 -14.09 -5.74
N ALA A 169 -5.01 -14.47 -4.97
CA ALA A 169 -4.85 -15.29 -3.77
C ALA A 169 -4.28 -16.68 -4.10
N ALA A 170 -4.64 -17.25 -5.25
CA ALA A 170 -4.08 -18.50 -5.74
C ALA A 170 -2.62 -18.38 -6.19
N TYR A 171 -2.15 -17.18 -6.57
CA TYR A 171 -0.79 -16.94 -7.08
C TYR A 171 0.18 -16.51 -5.96
N SER A 172 0.39 -17.36 -4.95
CA SER A 172 1.23 -17.02 -3.78
C SER A 172 2.69 -16.71 -4.15
N ASP A 173 3.27 -17.40 -5.14
CA ASP A 173 4.61 -17.17 -5.66
C ASP A 173 4.75 -15.78 -6.33
N PHE A 174 3.73 -15.37 -7.08
CA PHE A 174 3.68 -14.03 -7.69
C PHE A 174 3.62 -12.94 -6.62
N ARG A 175 2.70 -13.04 -5.65
CA ARG A 175 2.56 -12.06 -4.57
C ARG A 175 3.83 -11.95 -3.70
N GLU A 176 4.45 -13.09 -3.37
CA GLU A 176 5.72 -13.12 -2.64
C GLU A 176 6.82 -12.40 -3.44
N THR A 177 7.01 -12.78 -4.72
CA THR A 177 8.04 -12.16 -5.59
C THR A 177 7.79 -10.68 -5.79
N PHE A 178 6.55 -10.28 -6.02
CA PHE A 178 6.14 -8.88 -6.18
C PHE A 178 6.50 -8.07 -4.93
N ARG A 179 6.11 -8.54 -3.76
CA ARG A 179 6.38 -7.86 -2.49
C ARG A 179 7.88 -7.81 -2.17
N ILE A 180 8.63 -8.91 -2.36
CA ILE A 180 10.09 -8.91 -2.17
C ILE A 180 10.73 -7.88 -3.10
N THR A 181 10.38 -7.86 -4.38
CA THR A 181 10.92 -6.92 -5.37
C THR A 181 10.70 -5.47 -4.95
N GLY A 182 9.49 -5.12 -4.50
CA GLY A 182 9.19 -3.76 -4.03
C GLY A 182 9.91 -3.39 -2.74
N LEU A 183 10.15 -4.34 -1.84
CA LEU A 183 10.80 -4.11 -0.55
C LEU A 183 12.33 -4.10 -0.60
N LEU A 184 12.96 -4.66 -1.65
CA LEU A 184 14.43 -4.68 -1.82
C LEU A 184 15.06 -3.28 -1.74
N TYR A 185 14.32 -2.26 -2.07
CA TYR A 185 14.79 -0.88 -2.15
C TYR A 185 14.03 0.05 -1.18
N LYS A 186 13.59 -0.49 -0.04
CA LYS A 186 12.89 0.27 1.00
C LYS A 186 13.76 1.46 1.47
N GLY A 187 13.30 2.67 1.20
CA GLY A 187 13.99 3.92 1.56
C GLY A 187 13.88 5.02 0.50
N ALA A 188 13.44 4.69 -0.69
CA ALA A 188 13.08 5.65 -1.73
C ALA A 188 11.56 5.79 -1.78
N THR A 189 10.95 6.44 -0.78
CA THR A 189 9.57 6.92 -0.93
C THR A 189 9.62 8.08 -1.89
N SER A 190 9.07 7.90 -3.08
CA SER A 190 8.79 8.99 -4.00
C SER A 190 7.37 9.44 -3.71
N ASP A 191 7.24 10.69 -3.33
CA ASP A 191 5.95 11.30 -3.12
C ASP A 191 5.28 11.51 -4.49
N ARG A 192 3.99 11.22 -4.59
CA ARG A 192 3.19 11.41 -5.81
C ARG A 192 3.35 12.83 -6.37
N GLU A 193 3.32 13.83 -5.48
CA GLU A 193 3.49 15.23 -5.85
C GLU A 193 4.87 15.52 -6.44
N GLU A 194 5.91 14.88 -5.92
CA GLU A 194 7.25 15.04 -6.44
C GLU A 194 7.41 14.50 -7.87
N ILE A 195 6.80 13.34 -8.19
CA ILE A 195 6.79 12.79 -9.54
C ILE A 195 5.99 13.69 -10.47
N LYS A 196 4.85 14.20 -10.01
CA LYS A 196 4.00 15.14 -10.74
C LYS A 196 4.76 16.43 -11.08
N GLU A 197 5.36 17.08 -10.09
CA GLU A 197 6.18 18.26 -10.29
C GLU A 197 7.30 18.00 -11.31
N TRP A 198 7.94 16.84 -11.23
CA TRP A 198 8.99 16.48 -12.19
C TRP A 198 8.42 16.30 -13.62
N THR A 199 7.27 15.63 -13.78
CA THR A 199 6.68 15.42 -15.11
C THR A 199 6.20 16.72 -15.76
N GLU A 200 5.72 17.68 -14.96
CA GLU A 200 5.20 18.98 -15.39
C GLU A 200 6.31 20.03 -15.54
N ALA A 201 7.51 19.80 -15.00
CA ALA A 201 8.61 20.75 -15.04
C ALA A 201 8.99 21.13 -16.48
N PRO A 202 9.24 22.41 -16.77
CA PRO A 202 9.61 22.85 -18.12
C PRO A 202 10.97 22.28 -18.54
N ALA A 203 11.11 21.97 -19.85
CA ALA A 203 12.39 21.58 -20.42
C ALA A 203 13.38 22.76 -20.32
N TYR A 204 14.58 22.49 -19.79
CA TYR A 204 15.60 23.52 -19.60
C TYR A 204 16.54 23.64 -20.80
N PHE A 205 17.12 22.52 -21.27
CA PHE A 205 18.09 22.52 -22.35
C PHE A 205 17.46 22.35 -23.73
N SER A 206 16.43 21.54 -23.88
CA SER A 206 15.79 21.26 -25.17
C SER A 206 15.18 22.51 -25.83
N LYS A 207 14.85 23.55 -25.05
CA LYS A 207 14.36 24.84 -25.55
C LYS A 207 15.45 25.83 -25.97
N LYS A 208 16.72 25.57 -25.62
CA LYS A 208 17.83 26.49 -25.97
C LYS A 208 18.33 26.21 -27.39
N TRP A 209 18.39 27.26 -28.22
CA TRP A 209 18.78 27.17 -29.63
C TRP A 209 20.18 26.58 -29.86
N TRP A 210 21.12 26.80 -28.93
CA TRP A 210 22.51 26.37 -29.02
C TRP A 210 22.75 24.91 -28.61
N SER A 211 21.82 24.29 -27.83
CA SER A 211 22.05 22.98 -27.25
C SER A 211 22.13 21.85 -28.29
N ARG A 212 21.21 21.84 -29.26
CA ARG A 212 21.21 20.83 -30.34
C ARG A 212 22.40 20.91 -31.27
N PRO A 213 22.78 22.10 -31.82
CA PRO A 213 23.99 22.22 -32.64
C PRO A 213 25.24 21.76 -31.92
N LEU A 214 25.41 22.07 -30.64
CA LEU A 214 26.58 21.75 -29.86
C LEU A 214 26.82 20.22 -29.74
N LEU A 215 25.76 19.42 -29.70
CA LEU A 215 25.85 17.95 -29.67
C LEU A 215 26.43 17.35 -30.97
N GLY A 216 26.36 18.06 -32.07
CA GLY A 216 26.97 17.67 -33.38
C GLY A 216 28.33 18.29 -33.60
N ILE A 217 28.50 19.59 -33.28
CA ILE A 217 29.73 20.35 -33.52
C ILE A 217 30.91 19.79 -32.71
N VAL A 218 30.70 19.50 -31.40
CA VAL A 218 31.81 19.04 -30.55
C VAL A 218 32.43 17.72 -31.03
N PRO A 219 31.66 16.62 -31.22
CA PRO A 219 32.24 15.39 -31.74
C PRO A 219 32.77 15.57 -33.19
N GLY A 220 32.09 16.37 -34.02
CA GLY A 220 32.53 16.64 -35.38
C GLY A 220 33.90 17.31 -35.44
N VAL A 221 34.11 18.38 -34.67
CA VAL A 221 35.41 19.08 -34.57
C VAL A 221 36.48 18.13 -34.02
N ASN A 222 36.20 17.36 -32.98
CA ASN A 222 37.18 16.40 -32.44
C ASN A 222 37.59 15.33 -33.46
N ILE A 223 36.63 14.78 -34.21
CA ILE A 223 36.91 13.77 -35.26
C ILE A 223 37.76 14.36 -36.38
N VAL A 224 37.40 15.55 -36.86
CA VAL A 224 38.16 16.23 -37.94
C VAL A 224 39.58 16.53 -37.50
N LEU A 225 39.77 17.14 -36.31
CA LEU A 225 41.10 17.47 -35.81
C LEU A 225 41.94 16.20 -35.52
N ALA A 226 41.33 15.14 -35.01
CA ALA A 226 42.03 13.86 -34.82
C ALA A 226 42.48 13.26 -36.17
N MET A 227 41.60 13.24 -37.19
CA MET A 227 41.95 12.73 -38.51
C MET A 227 43.07 13.54 -39.16
N LEU A 228 43.00 14.87 -39.14
CA LEU A 228 44.04 15.74 -39.67
C LEU A 228 45.36 15.59 -38.91
N GLY A 229 45.31 15.40 -37.60
CA GLY A 229 46.49 15.14 -36.77
C GLY A 229 47.16 13.79 -37.10
N VAL A 230 46.36 12.71 -37.22
CA VAL A 230 46.88 11.39 -37.61
C VAL A 230 47.44 11.39 -39.05
N ALA A 231 46.80 12.14 -39.95
CA ALA A 231 47.27 12.32 -41.32
C ALA A 231 48.52 13.19 -41.41
N GLY A 232 49.04 13.80 -40.35
CA GLY A 232 50.23 14.65 -40.33
C GLY A 232 50.01 16.04 -40.93
N VAL A 233 48.78 16.43 -41.25
CA VAL A 233 48.42 17.73 -41.83
C VAL A 233 48.56 18.87 -40.83
N ILE A 234 48.16 18.58 -39.54
CA ILE A 234 48.28 19.54 -38.45
C ILE A 234 48.93 18.86 -37.22
N PRO A 235 49.57 19.62 -36.30
CA PRO A 235 50.06 19.07 -35.05
C PRO A 235 48.93 18.54 -34.18
N MET A 236 49.12 17.39 -33.53
CA MET A 236 48.12 16.76 -32.62
C MET A 236 47.77 17.65 -31.42
N THR A 237 48.58 18.66 -31.13
CA THR A 237 48.34 19.68 -30.10
C THR A 237 47.02 20.44 -30.31
N TRP A 238 46.62 20.67 -31.59
CA TRP A 238 45.35 21.33 -31.89
C TRP A 238 44.13 20.51 -31.43
N PHE A 239 44.18 19.17 -31.60
CA PHE A 239 43.18 18.29 -31.04
C PHE A 239 43.15 18.39 -29.53
N GLY A 240 44.31 18.34 -28.84
CA GLY A 240 44.39 18.47 -27.38
C GLY A 240 43.86 19.81 -26.87
N LEU A 241 44.15 20.91 -27.57
CA LEU A 241 43.63 22.25 -27.23
C LEU A 241 42.09 22.32 -27.36
N ALA A 242 41.55 21.85 -28.49
CA ALA A 242 40.10 21.84 -28.71
C ALA A 242 39.38 20.96 -27.66
N PHE A 243 39.91 19.76 -27.42
CA PHE A 243 39.40 18.86 -26.41
C PHE A 243 39.40 19.50 -25.02
N GLY A 244 40.52 20.12 -24.62
CA GLY A 244 40.61 20.84 -23.33
C GLY A 244 39.65 22.02 -23.25
N LEU A 245 39.47 22.78 -24.34
CA LEU A 245 38.49 23.86 -24.39
C LEU A 245 37.07 23.36 -24.18
N PHE A 246 36.69 22.22 -24.77
CA PHE A 246 35.39 21.62 -24.59
C PHE A 246 35.18 21.12 -23.14
N VAL A 247 36.20 20.53 -22.51
CA VAL A 247 36.15 20.18 -21.08
C VAL A 247 35.92 21.42 -20.23
N ILE A 248 36.66 22.51 -20.46
CA ILE A 248 36.47 23.78 -19.74
C ILE A 248 35.06 24.34 -19.98
N GLY A 249 34.59 24.35 -21.22
CA GLY A 249 33.25 24.81 -21.58
C GLY A 249 32.13 23.99 -20.88
N SER A 250 32.37 22.69 -20.69
CA SER A 250 31.40 21.82 -20.00
C SER A 250 31.21 22.16 -18.50
N PHE A 251 32.18 22.83 -17.86
CA PHE A 251 32.03 23.28 -16.47
C PHE A 251 30.86 24.25 -16.29
N GLY A 252 30.52 25.04 -17.31
CA GLY A 252 29.34 25.90 -17.31
C GLY A 252 28.00 25.11 -17.22
N LEU A 253 28.02 23.83 -17.58
CA LEU A 253 26.86 22.95 -17.53
C LEU A 253 26.73 22.23 -16.19
N ILE A 254 27.80 22.16 -15.37
CA ILE A 254 27.79 21.36 -14.10
C ILE A 254 26.67 21.83 -13.17
N LYS A 255 26.58 23.13 -12.88
CA LYS A 255 25.62 23.66 -11.93
C LYS A 255 24.16 23.46 -12.36
N PRO A 256 23.75 23.79 -13.61
CA PRO A 256 22.39 23.48 -14.08
C PRO A 256 22.08 21.99 -14.08
N VAL A 257 23.01 21.14 -14.57
CA VAL A 257 22.81 19.69 -14.61
C VAL A 257 22.76 19.10 -13.19
N SER A 258 23.62 19.55 -12.26
CA SER A 258 23.60 19.09 -10.87
C SER A 258 22.31 19.46 -10.15
N ASN A 259 21.74 20.63 -10.42
CA ASN A 259 20.44 21.01 -9.86
C ASN A 259 19.32 20.10 -10.38
N LEU A 260 19.32 19.81 -11.67
CA LEU A 260 18.41 18.84 -12.28
C LEU A 260 18.65 17.43 -11.69
N GLN A 261 19.90 17.00 -11.59
CA GLN A 261 20.25 15.67 -11.07
C GLN A 261 19.86 15.49 -9.59
N ARG A 262 20.01 16.50 -8.76
CA ARG A 262 19.58 16.42 -7.35
C ARG A 262 18.08 16.10 -7.23
N VAL A 263 17.29 16.57 -8.17
CA VAL A 263 15.88 16.19 -8.31
C VAL A 263 15.74 14.76 -8.86
N TYR A 264 16.68 14.30 -9.73
CA TYR A 264 16.61 12.98 -10.38
C TYR A 264 17.14 11.82 -9.52
N ASP A 265 18.28 12.00 -8.83
CA ASP A 265 19.01 10.90 -8.18
C ASP A 265 18.21 10.14 -7.12
N LYS A 266 17.44 10.84 -6.32
CA LYS A 266 16.68 10.20 -5.23
C LYS A 266 15.34 9.65 -5.70
N LYS A 267 14.71 10.36 -6.64
CA LYS A 267 13.31 10.14 -7.07
C LYS A 267 13.19 9.14 -8.21
N LEU A 268 14.18 9.05 -9.08
CA LEU A 268 14.10 8.24 -10.30
C LEU A 268 14.70 6.84 -10.15
N ARG A 269 15.50 6.57 -9.10
CA ARG A 269 15.93 5.20 -8.78
C ARG A 269 14.73 4.30 -8.48
N ILE A 270 13.67 4.86 -7.90
CA ILE A 270 12.44 4.13 -7.62
C ILE A 270 11.75 3.68 -8.93
N LEU A 271 11.92 4.40 -10.03
CA LEU A 271 11.31 4.02 -11.31
C LEU A 271 11.90 2.72 -11.89
N SER A 272 13.16 2.40 -11.57
CA SER A 272 13.74 1.10 -11.96
C SER A 272 13.06 -0.06 -11.24
N ILE A 273 12.68 0.13 -9.97
CA ILE A 273 11.94 -0.84 -9.17
C ILE A 273 10.52 -1.00 -9.72
N TYR A 274 9.87 0.12 -9.99
CA TYR A 274 8.53 0.11 -10.59
C TYR A 274 8.55 -0.56 -11.96
N ALA A 275 9.60 -0.38 -12.76
CA ALA A 275 9.78 -1.10 -14.01
C ALA A 275 9.91 -2.62 -13.80
N GLU A 276 10.59 -3.08 -12.74
CA GLU A 276 10.65 -4.52 -12.41
C GLU A 276 9.30 -5.06 -11.93
N LEU A 277 8.57 -4.31 -11.08
CA LEU A 277 7.22 -4.68 -10.64
C LEU A 277 6.25 -4.77 -11.82
N ILE A 278 6.27 -3.77 -12.71
CA ILE A 278 5.45 -3.77 -13.93
C ILE A 278 5.85 -4.93 -14.85
N SER A 279 7.14 -5.27 -14.93
CA SER A 279 7.60 -6.43 -15.69
C SER A 279 7.02 -7.74 -15.18
N LEU A 280 6.89 -7.91 -13.85
CA LEU A 280 6.24 -9.08 -13.26
C LEU A 280 4.76 -9.17 -13.68
N ILE A 281 4.07 -8.02 -13.74
CA ILE A 281 2.66 -7.94 -14.14
C ILE A 281 2.52 -8.23 -15.64
N GLU A 282 3.33 -7.59 -16.49
CA GLU A 282 3.28 -7.77 -17.96
C GLU A 282 3.54 -9.22 -18.37
N ASN A 283 4.42 -9.93 -17.65
CA ASN A 283 4.78 -11.31 -17.95
C ASN A 283 3.86 -12.37 -17.31
N ARG A 284 2.94 -11.99 -16.43
CA ARG A 284 2.00 -12.92 -15.81
C ARG A 284 0.71 -13.02 -16.63
N GLU A 285 0.23 -14.22 -16.88
CA GLU A 285 -1.12 -14.43 -17.38
C GLU A 285 -2.15 -14.12 -16.30
N MET A 286 -3.15 -13.33 -16.65
CA MET A 286 -4.23 -12.89 -15.78
C MET A 286 -5.56 -13.11 -16.47
N ASN A 287 -6.52 -13.75 -15.77
CA ASN A 287 -7.80 -14.16 -16.34
C ASN A 287 -8.97 -13.29 -15.87
N ALA A 288 -8.95 -12.82 -14.62
CA ALA A 288 -10.00 -11.97 -14.08
C ALA A 288 -10.16 -10.68 -14.90
N PRO A 289 -11.39 -10.26 -15.21
CA PRO A 289 -11.64 -9.10 -16.09
C PRO A 289 -10.93 -7.83 -15.61
N LEU A 290 -10.97 -7.53 -14.30
CA LEU A 290 -10.31 -6.38 -13.72
C LEU A 290 -8.77 -6.46 -13.90
N LEU A 291 -8.17 -7.62 -13.67
CA LEU A 291 -6.72 -7.78 -13.82
C LEU A 291 -6.28 -7.65 -15.28
N ARG A 292 -7.07 -8.17 -16.21
CA ARG A 292 -6.80 -7.99 -17.65
C ARG A 292 -6.92 -6.54 -18.07
N HIS A 293 -7.91 -5.83 -17.55
CA HIS A 293 -8.09 -4.40 -17.81
C HIS A 293 -6.88 -3.60 -17.29
N LEU A 294 -6.53 -3.76 -16.01
CA LEU A 294 -5.36 -3.09 -15.42
C LEU A 294 -4.06 -3.42 -16.17
N LYS A 295 -3.86 -4.68 -16.55
CA LYS A 295 -2.69 -5.08 -17.34
C LYS A 295 -2.66 -4.41 -18.73
N ALA A 296 -3.81 -4.23 -19.38
CA ALA A 296 -3.91 -3.58 -20.68
C ALA A 296 -3.62 -2.08 -20.64
N GLU A 297 -3.74 -1.43 -19.48
CA GLU A 297 -3.38 -0.02 -19.27
C GLU A 297 -1.86 0.22 -19.35
N PHE A 298 -1.04 -0.85 -19.23
CA PHE A 298 0.39 -0.77 -19.45
C PHE A 298 0.71 -0.84 -20.94
N GLY A 299 1.64 -0.01 -21.38
CA GLY A 299 2.12 0.05 -22.75
C GLY A 299 1.65 1.28 -23.51
N MET A 300 2.42 1.62 -24.53
CA MET A 300 2.15 2.75 -25.41
C MET A 300 2.91 2.59 -26.72
N ASP A 301 2.29 2.95 -27.85
CA ASP A 301 2.89 2.89 -29.18
C ASP A 301 3.52 1.50 -29.52
N GLY A 302 2.93 0.40 -29.04
CA GLY A 302 3.44 -0.95 -29.24
C GLY A 302 4.66 -1.32 -28.39
N LYS A 303 5.06 -0.45 -27.45
CA LYS A 303 6.13 -0.73 -26.47
C LYS A 303 5.54 -1.01 -25.10
N SER A 304 6.13 -1.98 -24.37
CA SER A 304 5.75 -2.23 -22.98
C SER A 304 6.20 -1.07 -22.07
N THR A 305 5.44 -0.81 -21.00
CA THR A 305 5.80 0.19 -19.99
C THR A 305 7.14 -0.14 -19.32
N THR A 306 7.41 -1.43 -19.09
CA THR A 306 8.72 -1.89 -18.60
C THR A 306 9.86 -1.41 -19.50
N HIS A 307 9.73 -1.52 -20.83
CA HIS A 307 10.76 -1.07 -21.75
C HIS A 307 10.97 0.44 -21.68
N ILE A 308 9.87 1.20 -21.64
CA ILE A 308 9.88 2.67 -21.59
C ILE A 308 10.54 3.16 -20.29
N LEU A 309 10.21 2.58 -19.14
CA LEU A 309 10.82 2.95 -17.85
C LEU A 309 12.29 2.52 -17.77
N LYS A 310 12.66 1.34 -18.29
CA LYS A 310 14.06 0.90 -18.38
C LYS A 310 14.90 1.78 -19.31
N GLU A 311 14.30 2.36 -20.36
CA GLU A 311 14.95 3.35 -21.20
C GLU A 311 15.34 4.60 -20.38
N LEU A 312 14.41 5.14 -19.60
CA LEU A 312 14.68 6.25 -18.69
C LEU A 312 15.79 5.92 -17.68
N SER A 313 15.65 4.79 -16.99
CA SER A 313 16.66 4.34 -16.01
C SER A 313 18.06 4.26 -16.61
N ARG A 314 18.19 3.73 -17.84
CA ARG A 314 19.48 3.68 -18.55
C ARG A 314 20.06 5.06 -18.87
N GLU A 315 19.23 6.04 -19.25
CA GLU A 315 19.72 7.39 -19.53
C GLU A 315 20.16 8.10 -18.22
N LEU A 316 19.54 7.79 -17.10
CA LEU A 316 19.96 8.25 -15.78
C LEU A 316 21.28 7.61 -15.34
N ASP A 317 21.40 6.29 -15.48
CA ASP A 317 22.66 5.57 -15.18
C ASP A 317 23.84 6.11 -16.03
N LYS A 318 23.56 6.45 -17.29
CA LYS A 318 24.56 7.08 -18.17
C LYS A 318 24.93 8.50 -17.73
N LEU A 319 23.99 9.25 -17.17
CA LEU A 319 24.27 10.56 -16.60
C LEU A 319 25.18 10.46 -15.37
N ASP A 320 25.02 9.40 -14.57
CA ASP A 320 25.85 9.14 -13.38
C ASP A 320 27.31 8.81 -13.69
N LEU A 321 27.65 8.40 -14.92
CA LEU A 321 29.05 8.17 -15.34
C LEU A 321 29.93 9.42 -15.16
N ARG A 322 29.35 10.62 -15.15
CA ARG A 322 30.06 11.87 -14.86
C ARG A 322 30.66 11.96 -13.46
N ASN A 323 30.18 11.17 -12.51
CA ASN A 323 30.69 11.16 -11.14
C ASN A 323 32.10 10.54 -11.06
N ASN A 324 32.55 9.84 -12.13
CA ASN A 324 33.92 9.37 -12.29
C ASN A 324 34.74 10.43 -13.00
N GLN A 325 35.75 11.02 -12.35
CA GLN A 325 36.56 12.14 -12.88
C GLN A 325 37.22 11.83 -14.23
N LEU A 326 37.75 10.62 -14.39
CA LEU A 326 38.40 10.22 -15.66
C LEU A 326 37.38 10.12 -16.79
N LEU A 327 36.24 9.45 -16.52
CA LEU A 327 35.18 9.34 -17.53
C LEU A 327 34.54 10.70 -17.81
N TYR A 328 34.41 11.57 -16.82
CA TYR A 328 33.95 12.93 -17.03
C TYR A 328 34.77 13.66 -18.08
N VAL A 329 36.11 13.75 -17.89
CA VAL A 329 36.98 14.44 -18.81
C VAL A 329 36.89 13.86 -20.22
N LEU A 330 36.94 12.53 -20.35
CA LEU A 330 36.86 11.85 -21.64
C LEU A 330 35.52 12.07 -22.35
N LEU A 331 34.40 11.93 -21.64
CA LEU A 331 33.08 12.02 -22.23
C LEU A 331 32.65 13.47 -22.51
N GLU A 332 33.00 14.41 -21.63
CA GLU A 332 32.69 15.82 -21.85
C GLU A 332 33.55 16.43 -22.95
N GLY A 333 34.88 16.22 -22.93
CA GLY A 333 35.77 16.69 -23.96
C GLY A 333 35.45 16.14 -25.35
N SER A 334 34.94 14.89 -25.44
CA SER A 334 34.63 14.26 -26.72
C SER A 334 33.25 14.62 -27.28
N MET A 335 32.19 14.75 -26.45
CA MET A 335 30.82 14.80 -26.98
C MET A 335 29.80 15.55 -26.12
N PHE A 336 30.21 16.34 -25.13
CA PHE A 336 29.28 17.02 -24.21
C PHE A 336 28.24 16.06 -23.62
N TRP A 337 28.74 15.02 -22.96
CA TRP A 337 27.92 13.88 -22.49
C TRP A 337 26.76 14.27 -21.59
N GLN A 338 26.98 15.15 -20.60
CA GLN A 338 25.93 15.62 -19.70
C GLN A 338 24.75 16.24 -20.45
N LEU A 339 25.07 17.17 -21.38
CA LEU A 339 24.05 17.84 -22.19
C LEU A 339 23.24 16.83 -23.01
N ARG A 340 23.93 15.85 -23.61
CA ARG A 340 23.29 14.77 -24.38
C ARG A 340 22.32 13.96 -23.54
N GLN A 341 22.72 13.51 -22.34
CA GLN A 341 21.87 12.69 -21.49
C GLN A 341 20.68 13.49 -20.95
N VAL A 342 20.90 14.72 -20.48
CA VAL A 342 19.78 15.54 -19.98
C VAL A 342 18.77 15.83 -21.09
N MET A 343 19.22 16.12 -22.32
CA MET A 343 18.28 16.33 -23.44
C MET A 343 17.47 15.07 -23.77
N ARG A 344 18.08 13.87 -23.68
CA ARG A 344 17.35 12.59 -23.85
C ARG A 344 16.31 12.38 -22.76
N ILE A 345 16.65 12.68 -21.50
CA ILE A 345 15.72 12.61 -20.36
C ILE A 345 14.57 13.60 -20.56
N GLU A 346 14.84 14.84 -21.01
CA GLU A 346 13.80 15.83 -21.32
C GLU A 346 12.90 15.38 -22.47
N GLN A 347 13.46 14.76 -23.53
CA GLN A 347 12.68 14.20 -24.65
C GLN A 347 11.80 13.04 -24.19
N TRP A 348 12.35 12.14 -23.36
CA TRP A 348 11.57 11.05 -22.77
C TRP A 348 10.40 11.61 -21.94
N ARG A 349 10.68 12.58 -21.06
CA ARG A 349 9.67 13.22 -20.22
C ARG A 349 8.57 13.90 -21.04
N HIS A 350 8.94 14.61 -22.10
CA HIS A 350 7.98 15.24 -23.01
C HIS A 350 7.07 14.21 -23.69
N LYS A 351 7.61 13.05 -24.05
CA LYS A 351 6.86 11.99 -24.74
C LYS A 351 5.98 11.18 -23.77
N TYR A 352 6.53 10.77 -22.65
CA TYR A 352 5.92 9.77 -21.77
C TYR A 352 5.48 10.32 -20.40
N GLY A 353 5.93 11.51 -20.02
CA GLY A 353 5.69 12.06 -18.67
C GLY A 353 4.22 12.12 -18.27
N LYS A 354 3.33 12.47 -19.21
CA LYS A 354 1.87 12.53 -18.96
C LYS A 354 1.22 11.18 -18.63
N TYR A 355 1.85 10.07 -19.03
CA TYR A 355 1.35 8.72 -18.77
C TYR A 355 1.97 8.11 -17.52
N LEU A 356 3.08 8.65 -17.04
CA LEU A 356 3.83 8.06 -15.92
C LEU A 356 2.98 7.91 -14.67
N LEU A 357 2.29 8.97 -14.25
CA LEU A 357 1.42 8.91 -13.06
C LEU A 357 0.31 7.89 -13.22
N HIS A 358 -0.30 7.81 -14.40
CA HIS A 358 -1.32 6.81 -14.69
C HIS A 358 -0.78 5.38 -14.55
N TRP A 359 0.40 5.08 -15.11
CA TRP A 359 1.01 3.75 -14.93
C TRP A 359 1.34 3.44 -13.46
N LEU A 360 1.72 4.44 -12.69
CA LEU A 360 1.99 4.27 -11.26
C LEU A 360 0.69 4.10 -10.46
N ASP A 361 -0.40 4.73 -10.86
CA ASP A 361 -1.74 4.49 -10.28
C ASP A 361 -2.20 3.06 -10.54
N VAL A 362 -2.07 2.58 -11.78
CA VAL A 362 -2.40 1.18 -12.14
C VAL A 362 -1.51 0.19 -11.37
N LEU A 363 -0.21 0.49 -11.21
CA LEU A 363 0.68 -0.30 -10.35
C LEU A 363 0.19 -0.32 -8.90
N GLY A 364 -0.27 0.83 -8.40
CA GLY A 364 -0.86 0.96 -7.06
C GLY A 364 -2.13 0.11 -6.88
N ASP A 365 -3.01 0.09 -7.88
CA ASP A 365 -4.21 -0.77 -7.87
C ASP A 365 -3.84 -2.26 -7.77
N ILE A 366 -2.84 -2.73 -8.53
CA ILE A 366 -2.39 -4.12 -8.48
C ILE A 366 -1.69 -4.44 -7.16
N ASP A 367 -0.89 -3.53 -6.60
CA ASP A 367 -0.23 -3.68 -5.30
C ASP A 367 -1.27 -3.77 -4.16
N ALA A 368 -2.31 -2.93 -4.20
CA ALA A 368 -3.44 -3.01 -3.27
C ALA A 368 -4.22 -4.33 -3.42
N LEU A 369 -4.47 -4.79 -4.65
CA LEU A 369 -5.08 -6.10 -4.91
C LEU A 369 -4.23 -7.26 -4.38
N CYS A 370 -2.90 -7.20 -4.54
CA CYS A 370 -1.97 -8.18 -3.96
C CYS A 370 -2.06 -8.20 -2.42
N SER A 371 -2.27 -7.05 -1.80
CA SER A 371 -2.49 -6.90 -0.36
C SER A 371 -3.76 -7.61 0.08
N LEU A 372 -4.91 -7.32 -0.55
CA LEU A 372 -6.19 -7.98 -0.30
C LEU A 372 -6.11 -9.49 -0.56
N ALA A 373 -5.44 -9.89 -1.63
CA ALA A 373 -5.24 -11.29 -1.99
C ALA A 373 -4.35 -12.06 -0.99
N THR A 374 -3.40 -11.37 -0.34
CA THR A 374 -2.59 -11.98 0.72
C THR A 374 -3.42 -12.21 1.96
N PHE A 375 -4.24 -11.25 2.34
CA PHE A 375 -5.21 -11.42 3.43
C PHE A 375 -6.17 -12.59 3.13
N ALA A 376 -6.75 -12.65 1.93
CA ALA A 376 -7.62 -13.74 1.51
C ALA A 376 -6.91 -15.11 1.57
N GLY A 377 -5.66 -15.18 1.09
CA GLY A 377 -4.85 -16.40 1.13
C GLY A 377 -4.51 -16.86 2.54
N ASN A 378 -4.37 -15.94 3.49
CA ASN A 378 -4.11 -16.24 4.90
C ASN A 378 -5.37 -16.65 5.68
N HIS A 379 -6.57 -16.37 5.16
CA HIS A 379 -7.85 -16.67 5.80
C HIS A 379 -8.74 -17.56 4.91
N PRO A 380 -8.33 -18.79 4.58
CA PRO A 380 -9.05 -19.66 3.65
C PRO A 380 -10.45 -20.08 4.14
N ALA A 381 -10.72 -19.94 5.44
CA ALA A 381 -12.02 -20.23 6.03
C ALA A 381 -13.03 -19.06 5.92
N TYR A 382 -12.57 -17.88 5.49
CA TYR A 382 -13.45 -16.72 5.31
C TYR A 382 -14.28 -16.85 4.04
N ALA A 383 -15.56 -16.43 4.12
CA ALA A 383 -16.48 -16.50 3.00
C ALA A 383 -16.38 -15.25 2.10
N TYR A 384 -16.45 -15.44 0.78
CA TYR A 384 -16.69 -14.32 -0.11
C TYR A 384 -18.19 -13.99 -0.13
N PRO A 385 -18.57 -12.73 0.13
CA PRO A 385 -19.97 -12.36 0.20
C PRO A 385 -20.67 -12.45 -1.15
N ALA A 386 -21.94 -12.88 -1.12
CA ALA A 386 -22.85 -12.71 -2.24
C ALA A 386 -23.30 -11.24 -2.28
N ILE A 387 -23.21 -10.62 -3.46
CA ILE A 387 -23.62 -9.23 -3.63
C ILE A 387 -25.02 -9.21 -4.24
N ALA A 388 -26.00 -8.78 -3.44
CA ALA A 388 -27.38 -8.68 -3.86
C ALA A 388 -27.61 -7.50 -4.83
N GLY A 389 -28.64 -7.62 -5.65
CA GLY A 389 -29.26 -6.47 -6.29
C GLY A 389 -30.28 -5.81 -5.35
N ASN A 390 -31.16 -4.93 -5.87
CA ASN A 390 -32.25 -4.40 -5.09
C ASN A 390 -33.27 -5.51 -4.69
N PRO A 391 -33.88 -5.53 -3.50
CA PRO A 391 -33.78 -4.54 -2.40
C PRO A 391 -32.57 -4.75 -1.48
N PHE A 392 -32.36 -3.79 -0.55
CA PHE A 392 -31.33 -3.90 0.49
C PHE A 392 -31.47 -5.19 1.30
N VAL A 393 -30.34 -5.84 1.53
CA VAL A 393 -30.21 -7.03 2.36
C VAL A 393 -28.86 -7.03 3.06
N PHE A 394 -28.82 -7.53 4.30
CA PHE A 394 -27.59 -7.85 5.04
C PHE A 394 -27.88 -9.08 5.88
N LEU A 395 -27.49 -10.25 5.37
CA LEU A 395 -27.72 -11.55 6.00
C LEU A 395 -26.40 -12.24 6.25
N ALA A 396 -26.02 -12.40 7.50
CA ALA A 396 -24.77 -13.01 7.91
C ALA A 396 -24.99 -14.19 8.85
N LYS A 397 -24.21 -15.24 8.67
CA LYS A 397 -24.15 -16.41 9.56
C LYS A 397 -22.77 -16.54 10.18
N ASP A 398 -22.74 -16.78 11.49
CA ASP A 398 -21.51 -16.96 12.29
C ASP A 398 -20.47 -15.84 12.07
N MET A 399 -20.91 -14.58 12.04
CA MET A 399 -20.04 -13.45 11.80
C MET A 399 -19.19 -13.14 13.03
N GLY A 400 -17.86 -13.11 12.84
CA GLY A 400 -16.85 -12.74 13.83
C GLY A 400 -16.09 -11.47 13.45
N HIS A 401 -15.37 -10.90 14.42
CA HIS A 401 -14.51 -9.74 14.15
C HIS A 401 -13.17 -10.20 13.59
N PRO A 402 -12.76 -9.75 12.38
CA PRO A 402 -11.57 -10.28 11.69
C PRO A 402 -10.24 -10.01 12.41
N LEU A 403 -10.20 -9.07 13.36
CA LEU A 403 -9.01 -8.74 14.16
C LEU A 403 -9.01 -9.40 15.54
N MET A 404 -10.01 -10.19 15.86
CA MET A 404 -10.03 -10.93 17.12
C MET A 404 -9.43 -12.31 16.93
N PRO A 405 -8.53 -12.75 17.83
CA PRO A 405 -8.01 -14.10 17.80
C PRO A 405 -9.14 -15.13 17.78
N ALA A 406 -9.08 -16.12 16.91
CA ALA A 406 -10.15 -17.11 16.70
C ALA A 406 -10.59 -17.82 18.00
N ARG A 407 -9.70 -17.96 18.99
CA ARG A 407 -10.00 -18.57 20.30
C ARG A 407 -10.88 -17.70 21.20
N GLN A 408 -10.91 -16.39 20.95
CA GLN A 408 -11.65 -15.41 21.76
C GLN A 408 -12.86 -14.85 21.00
N CYS A 409 -12.91 -15.07 19.69
CA CYS A 409 -13.94 -14.53 18.83
C CYS A 409 -15.25 -15.33 19.00
N VAL A 410 -16.27 -14.68 19.58
CA VAL A 410 -17.63 -15.23 19.63
C VAL A 410 -18.39 -14.73 18.42
N THR A 411 -18.78 -15.64 17.55
CA THR A 411 -19.54 -15.34 16.33
C THR A 411 -21.03 -15.13 16.62
N ASN A 412 -21.69 -14.27 15.84
CA ASN A 412 -23.12 -14.03 15.91
C ASN A 412 -23.72 -13.88 14.52
N ASP A 413 -24.99 -14.17 14.38
CA ASP A 413 -25.76 -13.90 13.15
C ASP A 413 -26.16 -12.43 13.07
N ALA A 414 -26.40 -11.93 11.86
CA ALA A 414 -27.03 -10.64 11.62
C ALA A 414 -28.08 -10.80 10.52
N ASP A 415 -29.26 -10.25 10.76
CA ASP A 415 -30.42 -10.42 9.87
C ASP A 415 -31.13 -9.08 9.63
N ILE A 416 -30.89 -8.49 8.45
CA ILE A 416 -31.58 -7.31 7.92
C ILE A 416 -32.10 -7.68 6.54
N PRO A 417 -33.31 -8.24 6.45
CA PRO A 417 -33.78 -8.94 5.24
C PRO A 417 -34.40 -8.02 4.19
N SER A 418 -34.67 -6.75 4.52
CA SER A 418 -35.44 -5.86 3.64
C SER A 418 -35.14 -4.38 3.94
N ARG A 419 -35.78 -3.49 3.17
CA ARG A 419 -35.78 -2.03 3.39
C ARG A 419 -37.22 -1.51 3.41
N PRO A 420 -37.62 -0.71 4.42
CA PRO A 420 -36.84 -0.34 5.62
C PRO A 420 -36.72 -1.48 6.62
N PHE A 421 -35.62 -1.50 7.37
CA PHE A 421 -35.44 -2.43 8.48
C PHE A 421 -34.43 -1.91 9.50
N PHE A 422 -34.77 -1.99 10.78
CA PHE A 422 -33.90 -1.50 11.85
C PHE A 422 -33.75 -2.53 12.98
N VAL A 423 -32.51 -2.77 13.38
CA VAL A 423 -32.20 -3.66 14.51
C VAL A 423 -31.88 -2.81 15.73
N ILE A 424 -32.57 -3.06 16.83
CA ILE A 424 -32.34 -2.41 18.12
C ILE A 424 -31.70 -3.42 19.07
N ILE A 425 -30.51 -3.09 19.57
CA ILE A 425 -29.72 -3.97 20.44
C ILE A 425 -29.65 -3.37 21.84
N THR A 426 -30.22 -4.05 22.83
CA THR A 426 -30.18 -3.64 24.23
C THR A 426 -29.17 -4.48 25.01
N GLY A 427 -28.76 -4.01 26.20
CA GLY A 427 -27.87 -4.76 27.09
C GLY A 427 -26.95 -3.89 27.92
N ALA A 428 -26.32 -4.49 28.91
CA ALA A 428 -25.42 -3.82 29.83
C ALA A 428 -24.11 -3.36 29.15
N ASN A 429 -23.37 -2.48 29.82
CA ASN A 429 -21.99 -2.17 29.42
C ASN A 429 -21.14 -3.44 29.49
N MET A 430 -20.11 -3.54 28.65
CA MET A 430 -19.20 -4.69 28.51
C MET A 430 -19.87 -5.99 27.98
N ALA A 431 -21.17 -6.01 27.69
CA ALA A 431 -21.85 -7.19 27.18
C ALA A 431 -21.54 -7.54 25.71
N GLY A 432 -20.80 -6.68 24.98
CA GLY A 432 -20.35 -6.95 23.60
C GLY A 432 -21.06 -6.13 22.51
N LYS A 433 -22.01 -5.24 22.85
CA LYS A 433 -22.77 -4.44 21.87
C LYS A 433 -21.90 -3.68 20.87
N SER A 434 -21.00 -2.83 21.34
CA SER A 434 -20.12 -2.00 20.48
C SER A 434 -19.17 -2.86 19.65
N THR A 435 -18.70 -4.00 20.18
CA THR A 435 -17.88 -4.97 19.44
C THR A 435 -18.67 -5.58 18.29
N TYR A 436 -19.94 -5.96 18.54
CA TYR A 436 -20.82 -6.51 17.50
C TYR A 436 -21.10 -5.48 16.38
N LEU A 437 -21.38 -4.22 16.74
CA LEU A 437 -21.58 -3.15 15.75
C LEU A 437 -20.34 -2.95 14.89
N ARG A 438 -19.15 -2.95 15.50
CA ARG A 438 -17.88 -2.87 14.75
C ARG A 438 -17.67 -4.10 13.88
N THR A 439 -18.00 -5.29 14.37
CA THR A 439 -17.92 -6.53 13.60
C THR A 439 -18.72 -6.42 12.31
N ILE A 440 -19.95 -5.93 12.37
CA ILE A 440 -20.80 -5.70 11.20
C ILE A 440 -20.15 -4.66 10.27
N GLY A 441 -19.75 -3.51 10.81
CA GLY A 441 -19.17 -2.42 10.01
C GLY A 441 -17.88 -2.81 9.29
N VAL A 442 -16.96 -3.50 9.98
CA VAL A 442 -15.68 -3.95 9.42
C VAL A 442 -15.89 -5.00 8.33
N ASN A 443 -16.75 -6.01 8.57
CA ASN A 443 -17.06 -7.01 7.55
C ASN A 443 -17.83 -6.41 6.36
N TYR A 444 -18.66 -5.40 6.58
CA TYR A 444 -19.32 -4.67 5.50
C TYR A 444 -18.30 -3.94 4.60
N VAL A 445 -17.32 -3.25 5.21
CA VAL A 445 -16.25 -2.60 4.46
C VAL A 445 -15.41 -3.62 3.69
N LEU A 446 -15.01 -4.73 4.32
CA LEU A 446 -14.30 -5.84 3.65
C LEU A 446 -15.10 -6.38 2.46
N ALA A 447 -16.39 -6.64 2.64
CA ALA A 447 -17.28 -7.12 1.59
C ALA A 447 -17.31 -6.17 0.39
N CYS A 448 -17.53 -4.88 0.65
CA CYS A 448 -17.61 -3.86 -0.39
C CYS A 448 -16.23 -3.49 -0.99
N THR A 449 -15.12 -3.90 -0.37
CA THR A 449 -13.78 -3.80 -0.98
C THR A 449 -13.37 -5.03 -1.80
N GLY A 450 -14.23 -6.04 -1.90
CA GLY A 450 -13.97 -7.27 -2.65
C GLY A 450 -13.12 -8.31 -1.91
N CYS A 451 -13.05 -8.22 -0.58
CA CYS A 451 -12.37 -9.17 0.29
C CYS A 451 -13.32 -10.28 0.78
N PRO A 452 -12.78 -11.44 1.18
CA PRO A 452 -13.52 -12.38 2.00
C PRO A 452 -13.73 -11.81 3.41
N VAL A 453 -14.78 -12.24 4.08
CA VAL A 453 -15.26 -11.75 5.36
C VAL A 453 -15.26 -12.84 6.43
N CYS A 454 -15.11 -12.45 7.68
CA CYS A 454 -15.05 -13.38 8.83
C CYS A 454 -16.46 -13.90 9.19
N CYS A 455 -17.00 -14.81 8.37
CA CYS A 455 -18.29 -15.47 8.60
C CYS A 455 -18.41 -16.77 7.79
N SER A 456 -19.43 -17.59 8.08
CA SER A 456 -19.74 -18.79 7.29
C SER A 456 -20.42 -18.44 5.96
N SER A 457 -21.28 -17.41 5.97
CA SER A 457 -21.93 -16.87 4.77
C SER A 457 -22.34 -15.42 4.99
N LEU A 458 -22.31 -14.62 3.93
CA LEU A 458 -22.78 -13.24 3.93
C LEU A 458 -23.46 -12.93 2.60
N GLU A 459 -24.63 -12.32 2.66
CA GLU A 459 -25.29 -11.67 1.53
C GLU A 459 -25.50 -10.20 1.86
N ILE A 460 -25.04 -9.28 0.99
CA ILE A 460 -25.16 -7.83 1.20
C ILE A 460 -25.65 -7.10 -0.05
N TYR A 461 -26.37 -6.02 0.21
CA TYR A 461 -26.58 -4.94 -0.77
C TYR A 461 -25.59 -3.79 -0.49
N PRO A 462 -24.83 -3.31 -1.48
CA PRO A 462 -23.83 -2.27 -1.29
C PRO A 462 -24.47 -0.87 -1.21
N ALA A 463 -24.75 -0.40 0.01
CA ALA A 463 -25.21 0.95 0.32
C ALA A 463 -24.08 1.79 0.91
N LYS A 464 -24.28 3.10 1.01
CA LYS A 464 -23.32 4.00 1.69
C LYS A 464 -23.32 3.77 3.19
N LEU A 465 -22.20 3.33 3.74
CA LEU A 465 -22.06 3.12 5.18
C LEU A 465 -21.87 4.46 5.92
N VAL A 466 -22.61 4.63 7.02
CA VAL A 466 -22.42 5.73 7.97
C VAL A 466 -22.49 5.19 9.38
N THR A 467 -21.54 5.58 10.22
CA THR A 467 -21.51 5.12 11.62
C THR A 467 -21.51 6.30 12.59
N SER A 468 -21.98 6.09 13.80
CA SER A 468 -21.78 6.97 14.95
C SER A 468 -21.58 6.10 16.19
N LEU A 469 -20.34 5.61 16.36
CA LEU A 469 -19.94 4.68 17.42
C LEU A 469 -19.09 5.36 18.48
N ARG A 470 -18.32 6.36 18.06
CA ARG A 470 -17.47 7.18 18.92
C ARG A 470 -17.82 8.64 18.78
N THR A 471 -17.78 9.31 19.88
CA THR A 471 -17.82 10.77 19.91
C THR A 471 -16.43 11.24 20.33
N SER A 472 -15.79 12.02 19.50
CA SER A 472 -14.51 12.66 19.82
C SER A 472 -14.77 14.05 20.39
N ASP A 473 -14.22 14.33 21.57
CA ASP A 473 -14.13 15.70 22.05
C ASP A 473 -13.15 16.47 21.13
N SER A 474 -13.62 17.50 20.47
CA SER A 474 -12.76 18.47 19.81
C SER A 474 -12.56 19.65 20.74
N LEU A 475 -11.51 19.61 21.54
CA LEU A 475 -11.09 20.76 22.38
C LEU A 475 -10.69 21.97 21.54
N THR A 476 -10.46 21.78 20.25
CA THR A 476 -10.04 22.82 19.29
C THR A 476 -11.20 23.66 18.76
N ASP A 477 -12.44 23.12 18.70
CA ASP A 477 -13.56 23.81 18.06
C ASP A 477 -14.53 24.46 19.04
N ASN A 478 -14.28 24.40 20.37
CA ASN A 478 -15.18 24.90 21.43
C ASN A 478 -16.63 24.38 21.29
N GLU A 479 -16.88 23.30 20.56
CA GLU A 479 -18.18 22.67 20.43
C GLU A 479 -18.38 21.67 21.56
N SER A 480 -19.55 21.71 22.23
CA SER A 480 -19.88 20.69 23.21
C SER A 480 -20.05 19.35 22.52
N TYR A 481 -19.63 18.28 23.21
CA TYR A 481 -19.81 16.88 22.81
C TYR A 481 -21.21 16.59 22.21
N PHE A 482 -22.24 17.07 22.90
CA PHE A 482 -23.62 16.93 22.48
C PHE A 482 -23.93 17.62 21.14
N PHE A 483 -23.38 18.81 20.91
CA PHE A 483 -23.60 19.55 19.67
C PHE A 483 -22.91 18.90 18.46
N ALA A 484 -21.72 18.37 18.65
CA ALA A 484 -21.02 17.63 17.62
C ALA A 484 -21.79 16.35 17.21
N GLU A 485 -22.36 15.64 18.20
CA GLU A 485 -23.20 14.47 17.96
C GLU A 485 -24.49 14.86 17.17
N LEU A 486 -25.17 15.92 17.57
CA LEU A 486 -26.36 16.42 16.86
C LEU A 486 -26.05 16.81 15.42
N LYS A 487 -24.90 17.45 15.18
CA LYS A 487 -24.45 17.84 13.83
C LYS A 487 -24.26 16.61 12.94
N ARG A 488 -23.67 15.52 13.51
CA ARG A 488 -23.48 14.25 12.80
C ARG A 488 -24.82 13.57 12.49
N LEU A 489 -25.74 13.51 13.44
CA LEU A 489 -27.08 12.97 13.22
C LEU A 489 -27.87 13.80 12.19
N LYS A 490 -27.76 15.13 12.24
CA LYS A 490 -28.35 16.01 11.23
C LYS A 490 -27.80 15.71 9.84
N GLN A 491 -26.49 15.53 9.68
CA GLN A 491 -25.90 15.19 8.38
C GLN A 491 -26.47 13.87 7.82
N ILE A 492 -26.75 12.88 8.67
CA ILE A 492 -27.41 11.63 8.26
C ILE A 492 -28.80 11.94 7.69
N ILE A 493 -29.62 12.69 8.45
CA ILE A 493 -30.97 13.05 8.02
C ILE A 493 -30.95 13.88 6.71
N ASP A 494 -30.04 14.85 6.59
CA ASP A 494 -29.91 15.69 5.39
C ASP A 494 -29.56 14.84 4.15
N ARG A 495 -28.73 13.81 4.31
CA ARG A 495 -28.39 12.88 3.22
C ARG A 495 -29.54 11.99 2.82
N LEU A 496 -30.29 11.47 3.79
CA LEU A 496 -31.51 10.68 3.55
C LEU A 496 -32.58 11.50 2.82
N ASN A 497 -32.76 12.77 3.21
CA ASN A 497 -33.68 13.69 2.54
C ASN A 497 -33.28 14.01 1.09
N LYS A 498 -31.98 13.86 0.74
CA LYS A 498 -31.49 13.95 -0.63
C LYS A 498 -31.67 12.65 -1.43
N GLY A 499 -32.25 11.61 -0.82
CA GLY A 499 -32.49 10.32 -1.45
C GLY A 499 -31.28 9.39 -1.49
N GLU A 500 -30.24 9.63 -0.68
CA GLU A 500 -29.12 8.70 -0.58
C GLU A 500 -29.53 7.41 0.15
N GLU A 501 -29.05 6.28 -0.37
CA GLU A 501 -29.24 4.98 0.29
C GLU A 501 -28.14 4.77 1.32
N LEU A 502 -28.54 4.81 2.61
CA LEU A 502 -27.60 4.66 3.72
C LEU A 502 -27.82 3.35 4.47
N PHE A 503 -26.72 2.71 4.87
CA PHE A 503 -26.69 1.73 5.94
C PHE A 503 -26.10 2.39 7.19
N ILE A 504 -26.85 2.45 8.28
CA ILE A 504 -26.53 3.27 9.46
C ILE A 504 -26.23 2.38 10.65
N ILE A 505 -25.09 2.62 11.32
CA ILE A 505 -24.71 1.91 12.55
C ILE A 505 -24.49 2.95 13.66
N LEU A 506 -25.29 2.86 14.72
CA LEU A 506 -25.31 3.80 15.84
C LEU A 506 -24.99 3.11 17.17
N ASP A 507 -24.24 3.76 18.03
CA ASP A 507 -23.98 3.29 19.40
C ASP A 507 -24.26 4.39 20.42
N GLU A 508 -25.31 4.19 21.22
CA GLU A 508 -25.71 5.12 22.29
C GLU A 508 -25.80 6.58 21.85
N ILE A 509 -26.86 6.94 21.13
CA ILE A 509 -27.08 8.32 20.68
C ILE A 509 -27.54 9.24 21.84
N LEU A 510 -27.24 10.53 21.69
CA LEU A 510 -27.64 11.62 22.60
C LEU A 510 -27.07 11.45 24.02
N LYS A 511 -25.76 11.12 24.12
CA LYS A 511 -25.08 10.89 25.41
C LYS A 511 -24.93 12.14 26.28
N GLY A 512 -24.94 13.32 25.68
CA GLY A 512 -24.60 14.59 26.34
C GLY A 512 -25.80 15.36 26.94
N THR A 513 -27.01 14.74 27.11
CA THR A 513 -28.19 15.40 27.64
C THR A 513 -28.80 14.63 28.83
N ASN A 514 -29.82 15.20 29.45
CA ASN A 514 -30.52 14.53 30.55
C ASN A 514 -31.29 13.27 30.07
N SER A 515 -31.61 12.34 30.99
CA SER A 515 -32.20 11.04 30.67
C SER A 515 -33.55 11.13 29.96
N MET A 516 -34.38 12.09 30.32
CA MET A 516 -35.73 12.28 29.74
C MET A 516 -35.63 12.76 28.27
N ASP A 517 -34.76 13.74 28.02
CA ASP A 517 -34.56 14.29 26.68
C ASP A 517 -33.84 13.26 25.78
N LYS A 518 -32.87 12.51 26.33
CA LYS A 518 -32.23 11.38 25.65
C LYS A 518 -33.24 10.37 25.16
N GLN A 519 -34.14 9.91 26.05
CA GLN A 519 -35.15 8.92 25.71
C GLN A 519 -36.12 9.42 24.63
N LYS A 520 -36.71 10.62 24.82
CA LYS A 520 -37.62 11.20 23.84
C LYS A 520 -36.96 11.47 22.51
N GLY A 521 -35.74 12.02 22.55
CA GLY A 521 -34.97 12.36 21.35
C GLY A 521 -34.57 11.12 20.57
N SER A 522 -34.07 10.09 21.25
CA SER A 522 -33.66 8.82 20.59
C SER A 522 -34.86 8.11 19.96
N PHE A 523 -35.99 8.07 20.65
CA PHE A 523 -37.24 7.47 20.14
C PHE A 523 -37.73 8.23 18.89
N ALA A 524 -37.79 9.57 18.95
CA ALA A 524 -38.21 10.40 17.83
C ALA A 524 -37.27 10.28 16.63
N LEU A 525 -35.94 10.23 16.85
CA LEU A 525 -34.95 10.09 15.80
C LEU A 525 -35.07 8.73 15.08
N VAL A 526 -35.14 7.61 15.82
CA VAL A 526 -35.25 6.29 15.18
C VAL A 526 -36.57 6.18 14.42
N ARG A 527 -37.67 6.70 14.99
CA ARG A 527 -38.94 6.80 14.27
C ARG A 527 -38.79 7.58 12.95
N GLN A 528 -38.15 8.74 12.97
CA GLN A 528 -37.90 9.53 11.75
C GLN A 528 -37.06 8.76 10.73
N LEU A 529 -36.02 8.02 11.18
CA LEU A 529 -35.21 7.16 10.29
C LEU A 529 -36.07 6.08 9.63
N MET A 530 -37.02 5.48 10.36
CA MET A 530 -37.96 4.50 9.79
C MET A 530 -38.92 5.14 8.76
N GLU A 531 -39.45 6.33 9.05
CA GLU A 531 -40.30 7.09 8.12
C GLU A 531 -39.54 7.46 6.84
N LEU A 532 -38.21 7.70 6.93
CA LEU A 532 -37.29 7.91 5.80
C LEU A 532 -36.84 6.62 5.10
N LYS A 533 -37.44 5.47 5.45
CA LYS A 533 -37.17 4.14 4.87
C LYS A 533 -35.70 3.74 4.90
N THR A 534 -35.08 3.87 6.04
CA THR A 534 -33.66 3.60 6.26
C THR A 534 -33.42 2.17 6.76
N ASN A 535 -32.21 1.68 6.51
CA ASN A 535 -31.70 0.46 7.11
C ASN A 535 -30.63 0.79 8.15
N GLY A 536 -30.69 0.17 9.30
CA GLY A 536 -29.69 0.43 10.33
C GLY A 536 -29.73 -0.51 11.54
N ILE A 537 -28.72 -0.30 12.37
CA ILE A 537 -28.57 -0.98 13.64
C ILE A 537 -28.24 0.06 14.71
N ILE A 538 -28.89 0.00 15.86
CA ILE A 538 -28.58 0.83 17.01
C ILE A 538 -28.36 -0.02 18.25
N ALA A 539 -27.26 0.21 18.95
CA ALA A 539 -27.07 -0.28 20.31
C ALA A 539 -27.47 0.80 21.33
N THR A 540 -28.14 0.42 22.38
CA THR A 540 -28.63 1.35 23.40
C THR A 540 -28.78 0.69 24.77
N HIS A 541 -28.69 1.50 25.81
CA HIS A 541 -29.14 1.12 27.16
C HIS A 541 -30.61 1.51 27.43
N ASP A 542 -31.23 2.26 26.54
CA ASP A 542 -32.61 2.70 26.68
C ASP A 542 -33.58 1.60 26.21
N LEU A 543 -34.19 0.94 27.16
CA LEU A 543 -35.17 -0.14 26.92
C LEU A 543 -36.45 0.36 26.24
N LEU A 544 -36.78 1.68 26.36
CA LEU A 544 -37.96 2.26 25.72
C LEU A 544 -37.84 2.26 24.18
N LEU A 545 -36.61 2.32 23.63
CA LEU A 545 -36.41 2.22 22.19
C LEU A 545 -36.97 0.88 21.65
N GLY A 546 -36.91 -0.19 22.44
CA GLY A 546 -37.47 -1.49 22.06
C GLY A 546 -38.96 -1.47 21.80
N LYS A 547 -39.71 -0.52 22.38
CA LYS A 547 -41.16 -0.36 22.13
C LYS A 547 -41.47 0.13 20.72
N LEU A 548 -40.50 0.60 19.95
CA LEU A 548 -40.73 0.95 18.55
C LEU A 548 -41.20 -0.22 17.68
N ILE A 549 -40.98 -1.45 18.11
CA ILE A 549 -41.52 -2.65 17.43
C ILE A 549 -43.06 -2.64 17.41
N GLU A 550 -43.73 -2.00 18.39
CA GLU A 550 -45.19 -1.86 18.42
C GLU A 550 -45.71 -0.98 17.27
N TYR A 551 -44.88 -0.02 16.80
CA TYR A 551 -45.21 0.89 15.70
C TYR A 551 -44.78 0.32 14.35
N PHE A 552 -43.70 -0.48 14.29
CA PHE A 552 -43.11 -1.03 13.08
C PHE A 552 -42.84 -2.54 13.23
N PRO A 553 -43.88 -3.39 13.40
CA PRO A 553 -43.72 -4.81 13.81
C PRO A 553 -43.05 -5.69 12.74
N LYS A 554 -43.03 -5.27 11.49
CA LYS A 554 -42.37 -6.00 10.38
C LYS A 554 -40.98 -5.47 10.07
N GLU A 555 -40.68 -4.25 10.42
CA GLU A 555 -39.49 -3.51 10.05
C GLU A 555 -38.50 -3.32 11.19
N ILE A 556 -38.89 -3.63 12.44
CA ILE A 556 -38.02 -3.54 13.62
C ILE A 556 -37.88 -4.90 14.27
N ARG A 557 -36.67 -5.27 14.63
CA ARG A 557 -36.34 -6.41 15.49
C ARG A 557 -35.53 -5.96 16.70
N ASN A 558 -35.86 -6.52 17.84
CA ASN A 558 -35.13 -6.30 19.09
C ASN A 558 -34.23 -7.50 19.38
N TYR A 559 -32.99 -7.20 19.73
CA TYR A 559 -32.04 -8.17 20.24
C TYR A 559 -31.39 -7.65 21.52
N CYS A 560 -30.78 -8.55 22.28
CA CYS A 560 -30.08 -8.17 23.48
C CYS A 560 -28.80 -8.97 23.69
N PHE A 561 -27.85 -8.34 24.38
CA PHE A 561 -26.72 -9.01 25.02
C PHE A 561 -26.94 -9.00 26.51
N GLU A 562 -27.08 -10.19 27.10
CA GLU A 562 -27.29 -10.38 28.53
C GLU A 562 -26.04 -10.91 29.21
N ALA A 563 -25.90 -10.54 30.47
CA ALA A 563 -24.92 -11.14 31.35
C ALA A 563 -25.62 -12.22 32.17
N ASP A 564 -24.99 -13.36 32.30
CA ASP A 564 -25.43 -14.45 33.13
C ASP A 564 -24.77 -14.32 34.52
N ILE A 565 -25.59 -14.38 35.59
CA ILE A 565 -25.08 -14.40 36.97
C ILE A 565 -25.07 -15.85 37.42
N THR A 566 -23.90 -16.44 37.56
CA THR A 566 -23.71 -17.82 37.99
C THR A 566 -22.77 -17.84 39.19
N ASN A 567 -23.19 -18.43 40.32
CA ASN A 567 -22.38 -18.55 41.54
C ASN A 567 -21.81 -17.19 42.04
N ASP A 568 -22.63 -16.15 42.03
CA ASP A 568 -22.24 -14.78 42.42
C ASP A 568 -21.11 -14.17 41.53
N GLU A 569 -20.89 -14.73 40.32
CA GLU A 569 -20.02 -14.20 39.30
C GLU A 569 -20.83 -13.75 38.07
N LEU A 570 -20.43 -12.55 37.55
CA LEU A 570 -21.00 -12.01 36.32
C LEU A 570 -20.19 -12.55 35.15
N THR A 571 -20.84 -13.32 34.30
CA THR A 571 -20.23 -13.85 33.07
C THR A 571 -20.97 -13.32 31.85
N PHE A 572 -20.23 -13.14 30.75
CA PHE A 572 -20.79 -12.69 29.49
C PHE A 572 -20.61 -13.76 28.43
N SER A 573 -21.72 -14.23 27.87
CA SER A 573 -21.71 -15.20 26.77
C SER A 573 -21.30 -14.57 25.44
N TYR A 574 -21.42 -13.24 25.31
CA TYR A 574 -21.25 -12.46 24.06
C TYR A 574 -22.12 -13.00 22.91
N LYS A 575 -23.18 -13.71 23.20
CA LYS A 575 -24.16 -14.21 22.22
C LYS A 575 -25.37 -13.32 22.15
N LEU A 576 -25.74 -12.95 20.92
CA LEU A 576 -26.95 -12.18 20.62
C LEU A 576 -28.19 -13.05 20.87
N ARG A 577 -29.17 -12.51 21.61
CA ARG A 577 -30.44 -13.15 21.89
C ARG A 577 -31.59 -12.28 21.39
N GLU A 578 -32.71 -12.89 20.97
CA GLU A 578 -33.90 -12.12 20.60
C GLU A 578 -34.56 -11.51 21.85
N GLY A 579 -35.09 -10.30 21.69
CA GLY A 579 -35.82 -9.59 22.74
C GLY A 579 -35.09 -8.39 23.32
N ILE A 580 -35.56 -7.89 24.44
CA ILE A 580 -35.04 -6.72 25.17
C ILE A 580 -34.36 -7.22 26.45
N ALA A 581 -33.19 -6.66 26.78
CA ALA A 581 -32.45 -7.03 27.97
C ALA A 581 -33.29 -6.82 29.25
N GLN A 582 -33.33 -7.83 30.10
CA GLN A 582 -34.08 -7.77 31.36
C GLN A 582 -33.21 -7.31 32.54
N ASN A 583 -31.91 -7.59 32.50
CA ASN A 583 -30.99 -7.33 33.61
C ASN A 583 -29.97 -6.24 33.28
N MET A 584 -30.02 -5.12 34.00
CA MET A 584 -29.03 -4.05 33.98
C MET A 584 -28.08 -4.24 35.18
N ASN A 585 -26.93 -4.90 34.95
CA ASN A 585 -26.07 -5.45 36.03
C ASN A 585 -25.16 -4.42 36.73
N ALA A 586 -25.40 -3.12 36.57
CA ALA A 586 -24.55 -2.08 37.17
C ALA A 586 -24.59 -2.15 38.71
N CYS A 587 -25.79 -2.30 39.31
CA CYS A 587 -25.94 -2.42 40.76
C CYS A 587 -25.26 -3.66 41.33
N PHE A 588 -25.30 -4.79 40.61
CA PHE A 588 -24.59 -6.01 41.01
C PHE A 588 -23.07 -5.80 41.05
N LEU A 589 -22.50 -5.18 40.00
CA LEU A 589 -21.08 -4.85 39.95
C LEU A 589 -20.67 -3.88 41.05
N MET A 590 -21.46 -2.83 41.30
CA MET A 590 -21.21 -1.87 42.38
C MET A 590 -21.23 -2.54 43.76
N LYS A 591 -22.19 -3.48 43.99
CA LYS A 591 -22.24 -4.27 45.21
C LYS A 591 -21.02 -5.18 45.36
N LYS A 592 -20.61 -5.87 44.30
CA LYS A 592 -19.40 -6.73 44.28
C LYS A 592 -18.11 -5.96 44.51
N MET A 593 -18.02 -4.74 44.01
CA MET A 593 -16.87 -3.84 44.23
C MET A 593 -16.91 -3.12 45.61
N GLY A 594 -17.91 -3.37 46.44
CA GLY A 594 -18.04 -2.73 47.74
C GLY A 594 -18.41 -1.23 47.69
N LEU A 595 -18.93 -0.76 46.55
CA LEU A 595 -19.31 0.64 46.34
C LEU A 595 -20.76 0.93 46.85
N ILE A 596 -21.56 -0.11 47.06
CA ILE A 596 -22.88 -0.02 47.65
C ILE A 596 -22.86 -0.82 48.95
N ILE A 597 -23.13 -0.16 50.09
CA ILE A 597 -23.36 -0.79 51.39
C ILE A 597 -24.83 -1.17 51.41
N ASN A 598 -25.14 -2.42 51.77
CA ASN A 598 -26.50 -2.96 51.75
C ASN A 598 -27.45 -2.05 52.52
N ASP A 599 -28.62 -1.77 51.91
CA ASP A 599 -29.83 -1.40 52.59
C ASP A 599 -30.48 -2.63 53.23
#